data_70f7448c7c3e79a68e022df44de5ee77
#
_entry.id   70f7448c7c3e79a68e022df44de5ee77
#
_cell.length_a   1.000
_cell.length_b   1.000
_cell.length_c   1.000
_cell.angle_alpha   90.00
_cell.angle_beta   90.00
_cell.angle_gamma   90.00
#
_symmetry.space_group_name_H-M   'P 1'
#
loop_
_entity.id
_entity.type
_entity.pdbx_description
1 polymer ?
#
loop_
_entity_poly.entity_id
_entity_poly.type
_entity_poly.pdbx_seq_one_letter_code
_entity_poly.pdbx_strand_id
1 'polypeptide(L)'
;MFRRALMCCIAFVVALCPGVMARTWELPPDVKTLPVNGYEMAYLERGTGVPVVLVHGTVSDYRWWAAQMEPFGERSRTIAVSLRHFYPERWNGEGEDASVRQHANDLAAFITGLQAGPVHVVGHSRGGDVVLLMASAHPELLRSVVLMDPAPLEALLPQTPQATAEAEKRRSFVSAALERLQQGDIEGGLERFIDGVSVPGAWQKMPDPQKQTMRDNAWSIKSLLTDAKEPFTCAEAGNITVPVLLVTGENSPRPYGVMMEALAPCLQQHEKVTIPNAAHAMNRANPQAFNAAVLEFLAKH
;
A
#
# COMPACT_ATOMS: atom_id res chain seq x y z
N MET A 1 14.77 67.45 -38.03
CA MET A 1 13.72 66.39 -37.90
C MET A 1 14.38 65.09 -37.45
N PHE A 2 14.43 64.84 -36.14
CA PHE A 2 14.99 63.59 -35.59
C PHE A 2 13.83 62.69 -35.08
N ARG A 3 13.63 61.54 -35.74
CA ARG A 3 12.71 60.48 -35.28
C ARG A 3 13.43 59.62 -34.25
N ARG A 4 12.96 59.65 -32.99
CA ARG A 4 13.37 58.70 -31.95
C ARG A 4 12.58 57.42 -32.14
N ALA A 5 13.30 56.30 -32.36
CA ALA A 5 12.74 54.97 -32.31
C ALA A 5 12.64 54.52 -30.86
N LEU A 6 11.43 54.14 -30.42
CA LEU A 6 11.16 53.57 -29.10
C LEU A 6 11.35 52.05 -29.18
N MET A 7 12.41 51.55 -28.57
CA MET A 7 12.67 50.11 -28.47
C MET A 7 11.87 49.56 -27.28
N CYS A 8 10.83 48.78 -27.56
CA CYS A 8 10.03 48.08 -26.58
C CYS A 8 10.80 46.80 -26.15
N CYS A 9 11.37 46.74 -24.95
CA CYS A 9 11.92 45.54 -24.36
C CYS A 9 10.77 44.67 -23.84
N ILE A 10 10.47 43.56 -24.52
CA ILE A 10 9.57 42.51 -24.01
C ILE A 10 10.40 41.66 -23.05
N ALA A 11 10.15 41.80 -21.76
CA ALA A 11 10.71 40.89 -20.74
C ALA A 11 9.95 39.56 -20.81
N PHE A 12 10.60 38.49 -21.23
CA PHE A 12 10.11 37.14 -21.10
C PHE A 12 10.20 36.74 -19.59
N VAL A 13 9.08 36.67 -18.90
CA VAL A 13 8.98 36.02 -17.61
C VAL A 13 8.96 34.52 -17.87
N VAL A 14 10.10 33.87 -17.68
CA VAL A 14 10.18 32.41 -17.61
C VAL A 14 9.55 32.00 -16.29
N ALA A 15 8.32 31.48 -16.34
CA ALA A 15 7.72 30.82 -15.18
C ALA A 15 8.56 29.56 -14.88
N LEU A 16 9.34 29.61 -13.80
CA LEU A 16 9.96 28.42 -13.22
C LEU A 16 8.84 27.52 -12.70
N CYS A 17 8.49 26.47 -13.43
CA CYS A 17 7.77 25.34 -12.85
C CYS A 17 8.57 24.82 -11.65
N PRO A 18 7.95 24.55 -10.49
CA PRO A 18 8.63 23.91 -9.39
C PRO A 18 9.19 22.57 -9.92
N GLY A 19 10.52 22.45 -9.95
CA GLY A 19 11.21 21.33 -10.53
C GLY A 19 10.82 20.05 -9.83
N VAL A 20 10.31 19.09 -10.58
CA VAL A 20 10.26 17.68 -10.16
C VAL A 20 11.72 17.30 -9.87
N MET A 21 12.02 16.90 -8.65
CA MET A 21 13.35 16.42 -8.30
C MET A 21 13.69 15.24 -9.21
N ALA A 22 14.80 15.32 -9.91
CA ALA A 22 15.23 14.26 -10.80
C ALA A 22 15.39 12.95 -10.01
N ARG A 23 14.76 11.87 -10.49
CA ARG A 23 14.87 10.55 -9.93
C ARG A 23 16.34 10.12 -9.84
N THR A 24 16.76 9.62 -8.67
CA THR A 24 18.13 9.19 -8.39
C THR A 24 18.35 7.68 -8.57
N TRP A 25 17.33 6.93 -8.98
CA TRP A 25 17.33 5.48 -9.14
C TRP A 25 16.88 5.04 -10.54
N GLU A 26 17.36 3.88 -10.99
CA GLU A 26 17.03 3.30 -12.29
C GLU A 26 15.73 2.52 -12.25
N LEU A 27 14.91 2.67 -13.31
CA LEU A 27 13.69 1.88 -13.47
C LEU A 27 14.03 0.49 -14.04
N PRO A 28 13.49 -0.57 -13.42
CA PRO A 28 13.46 -1.87 -14.08
C PRO A 28 12.69 -1.82 -15.41
N PRO A 29 12.97 -2.74 -16.33
CA PRO A 29 12.18 -2.89 -17.56
C PRO A 29 10.67 -3.03 -17.23
N ASP A 30 9.81 -2.47 -18.08
CA ASP A 30 8.34 -2.46 -17.93
C ASP A 30 7.77 -1.64 -16.76
N VAL A 31 8.58 -1.13 -15.85
CA VAL A 31 8.14 -0.24 -14.77
C VAL A 31 8.00 1.19 -15.29
N LYS A 32 6.87 1.79 -15.02
CA LYS A 32 6.53 3.17 -15.36
C LYS A 32 6.56 4.05 -14.10
N THR A 33 6.55 5.37 -14.28
CA THR A 33 6.32 6.33 -13.19
C THR A 33 5.20 7.28 -13.51
N LEU A 34 4.59 7.82 -12.45
CA LEU A 34 3.64 8.93 -12.50
C LEU A 34 4.02 9.96 -11.43
N PRO A 35 4.13 11.26 -11.77
CA PRO A 35 4.41 12.29 -10.77
C PRO A 35 3.22 12.47 -9.83
N VAL A 36 3.46 12.40 -8.52
CA VAL A 36 2.48 12.59 -7.45
C VAL A 36 3.11 13.40 -6.31
N ASN A 37 2.55 14.52 -5.94
CA ASN A 37 2.99 15.32 -4.78
C ASN A 37 4.52 15.51 -4.69
N GLY A 38 5.16 15.82 -5.84
CA GLY A 38 6.61 16.02 -5.93
C GLY A 38 7.46 14.74 -5.93
N TYR A 39 6.85 13.57 -6.05
CA TYR A 39 7.48 12.25 -6.07
C TYR A 39 7.13 11.50 -7.37
N GLU A 40 8.08 10.73 -7.91
CA GLU A 40 7.88 9.85 -9.09
C GLU A 40 7.43 8.47 -8.64
N MET A 41 6.12 8.24 -8.53
CA MET A 41 5.56 6.97 -8.04
C MET A 41 5.69 5.88 -9.10
N ALA A 42 6.42 4.81 -8.79
CA ALA A 42 6.65 3.70 -9.70
C ALA A 42 5.46 2.72 -9.72
N TYR A 43 5.19 2.12 -10.89
CA TYR A 43 4.15 1.10 -11.04
C TYR A 43 4.40 0.16 -12.21
N LEU A 44 3.86 -1.05 -12.10
CA LEU A 44 3.78 -2.03 -13.17
C LEU A 44 2.33 -2.13 -13.65
N GLU A 45 2.12 -2.26 -14.97
CA GLU A 45 0.79 -2.28 -15.57
C GLU A 45 0.64 -3.45 -16.53
N ARG A 46 -0.55 -4.11 -16.51
CA ARG A 46 -0.94 -5.16 -17.46
C ARG A 46 -2.43 -5.03 -17.80
N GLY A 47 -2.77 -5.43 -19.03
CA GLY A 47 -4.15 -5.45 -19.49
C GLY A 47 -4.71 -4.08 -19.86
N THR A 48 -6.02 -4.03 -20.09
CA THR A 48 -6.78 -2.83 -20.48
C THR A 48 -8.17 -2.84 -19.84
N GLY A 49 -8.90 -1.73 -19.92
CA GLY A 49 -10.27 -1.63 -19.38
C GLY A 49 -10.34 -0.86 -18.07
N VAL A 50 -11.26 -1.26 -17.17
CA VAL A 50 -11.44 -0.60 -15.87
C VAL A 50 -10.19 -0.79 -15.01
N PRO A 51 -9.62 0.29 -14.42
CA PRO A 51 -8.43 0.16 -13.61
C PRO A 51 -8.66 -0.58 -12.29
N VAL A 52 -7.73 -1.48 -11.95
CA VAL A 52 -7.59 -2.11 -10.64
C VAL A 52 -6.21 -1.76 -10.08
N VAL A 53 -6.16 -0.96 -9.03
CA VAL A 53 -4.92 -0.50 -8.40
C VAL A 53 -4.60 -1.41 -7.21
N LEU A 54 -3.42 -2.02 -7.21
CA LEU A 54 -2.95 -2.98 -6.21
C LEU A 54 -1.89 -2.32 -5.31
N VAL A 55 -2.18 -2.21 -4.01
CA VAL A 55 -1.36 -1.50 -3.01
C VAL A 55 -0.76 -2.49 -2.02
N HIS A 56 0.56 -2.59 -2.01
CA HIS A 56 1.32 -3.55 -1.20
C HIS A 56 1.45 -3.15 0.28
N GLY A 57 1.91 -4.10 1.11
CA GLY A 57 2.20 -3.88 2.53
C GLY A 57 3.66 -3.48 2.82
N THR A 58 4.03 -3.50 4.11
CA THR A 58 5.41 -3.27 4.58
C THR A 58 6.35 -4.33 4.01
N VAL A 59 7.63 -3.99 3.81
CA VAL A 59 8.71 -4.81 3.23
C VAL A 59 8.39 -5.42 1.88
N SER A 60 7.47 -4.83 1.13
CA SER A 60 7.11 -5.28 -0.23
C SER A 60 6.91 -4.09 -1.17
N ASP A 61 6.64 -4.35 -2.45
CA ASP A 61 6.47 -3.36 -3.51
C ASP A 61 5.57 -3.94 -4.62
N TYR A 62 5.53 -3.31 -5.82
CA TYR A 62 4.71 -3.81 -6.93
C TYR A 62 4.91 -5.30 -7.24
N ARG A 63 6.10 -5.89 -6.96
CA ARG A 63 6.43 -7.31 -7.19
C ARG A 63 5.61 -8.26 -6.29
N TRP A 64 5.02 -7.75 -5.21
CA TRP A 64 4.12 -8.51 -4.34
C TRP A 64 2.97 -9.14 -5.10
N TRP A 65 2.52 -8.50 -6.15
CA TRP A 65 1.34 -8.83 -6.92
C TRP A 65 1.59 -9.70 -8.15
N ALA A 66 2.78 -10.29 -8.29
CA ALA A 66 3.18 -11.06 -9.48
C ALA A 66 2.15 -12.14 -9.89
N ALA A 67 1.54 -12.83 -8.91
CA ALA A 67 0.53 -13.87 -9.16
C ALA A 67 -0.87 -13.32 -9.54
N GLN A 68 -1.08 -12.01 -9.43
CA GLN A 68 -2.32 -11.31 -9.77
C GLN A 68 -2.24 -10.62 -11.13
N MET A 69 -1.04 -10.23 -11.58
CA MET A 69 -0.87 -9.36 -12.75
C MET A 69 -1.53 -9.93 -14.02
N GLU A 70 -1.25 -11.21 -14.36
CA GLU A 70 -1.83 -11.83 -15.56
C GLU A 70 -3.33 -12.12 -15.39
N PRO A 71 -3.80 -12.84 -14.32
CA PRO A 71 -5.23 -13.15 -14.20
C PRO A 71 -6.14 -11.91 -14.11
N PHE A 72 -5.66 -10.84 -13.48
CA PHE A 72 -6.42 -9.58 -13.40
C PHE A 72 -6.30 -8.81 -14.72
N GLY A 73 -5.11 -8.82 -15.35
CA GLY A 73 -4.83 -8.15 -16.63
C GLY A 73 -5.66 -8.69 -17.81
N GLU A 74 -6.12 -9.93 -17.75
CA GLU A 74 -7.04 -10.51 -18.73
C GLU A 74 -8.44 -9.85 -18.71
N ARG A 75 -8.80 -9.18 -17.61
CA ARG A 75 -10.16 -8.64 -17.38
C ARG A 75 -10.18 -7.14 -17.08
N SER A 76 -9.05 -6.55 -16.76
CA SER A 76 -8.95 -5.17 -16.29
C SER A 76 -7.61 -4.55 -16.63
N ARG A 77 -7.51 -3.23 -16.52
CA ARG A 77 -6.24 -2.52 -16.50
C ARG A 77 -5.63 -2.63 -15.11
N THR A 78 -4.82 -3.64 -14.87
CA THR A 78 -4.22 -3.96 -13.57
C THR A 78 -2.95 -3.18 -13.34
N ILE A 79 -2.88 -2.43 -12.25
CA ILE A 79 -1.79 -1.50 -11.92
C ILE A 79 -1.29 -1.82 -10.52
N ALA A 80 -0.09 -2.38 -10.40
CA ALA A 80 0.58 -2.60 -9.13
C ALA A 80 1.53 -1.44 -8.83
N VAL A 81 1.26 -0.68 -7.79
CA VAL A 81 2.07 0.48 -7.40
C VAL A 81 3.18 0.11 -6.43
N SER A 82 4.28 0.91 -6.44
CA SER A 82 5.22 1.01 -5.32
C SER A 82 4.96 2.33 -4.61
N LEU A 83 4.66 2.25 -3.32
CA LEU A 83 4.50 3.44 -2.49
C LEU A 83 5.84 4.21 -2.37
N ARG A 84 5.79 5.48 -2.00
CA ARG A 84 6.97 6.33 -1.73
C ARG A 84 7.93 5.61 -0.78
N HIS A 85 9.23 5.67 -1.09
CA HIS A 85 10.32 5.04 -0.33
C HIS A 85 10.34 3.50 -0.37
N PHE A 86 9.67 2.91 -1.37
CA PHE A 86 9.77 1.48 -1.66
C PHE A 86 10.47 1.25 -3.00
N TYR A 87 11.03 0.05 -3.18
CA TYR A 87 11.68 -0.32 -4.44
C TYR A 87 10.81 0.06 -5.66
N PRO A 88 11.38 0.61 -6.75
CA PRO A 88 12.80 0.64 -7.12
C PRO A 88 13.65 1.74 -6.44
N GLU A 89 13.08 2.61 -5.63
CA GLU A 89 13.87 3.48 -4.77
C GLU A 89 14.65 2.65 -3.73
N ARG A 90 15.88 3.06 -3.43
CA ARG A 90 16.73 2.44 -2.39
C ARG A 90 16.75 3.32 -1.15
N TRP A 91 15.66 3.28 -0.42
CA TRP A 91 15.53 4.08 0.80
C TRP A 91 16.34 3.47 1.96
N ASN A 92 17.03 4.32 2.70
CA ASN A 92 17.85 3.96 3.86
C ASN A 92 17.15 4.22 5.21
N GLY A 93 15.86 4.58 5.19
CA GLY A 93 15.11 4.93 6.39
C GLY A 93 15.25 6.38 6.84
N GLU A 94 15.87 7.25 6.06
CA GLU A 94 16.09 8.66 6.38
C GLU A 94 15.35 9.59 5.40
N GLY A 95 15.11 10.82 5.81
CA GLY A 95 14.53 11.88 4.98
C GLY A 95 13.02 12.00 5.13
N GLU A 96 12.32 12.13 4.00
CA GLU A 96 10.93 12.55 3.90
C GLU A 96 9.89 11.62 4.56
N ASP A 97 8.67 12.09 4.64
CA ASP A 97 7.54 11.42 5.27
C ASP A 97 7.14 10.12 4.55
N ALA A 98 7.24 9.00 5.26
CA ALA A 98 6.80 7.67 4.84
C ALA A 98 5.52 7.22 5.59
N SER A 99 4.72 8.17 6.10
CA SER A 99 3.50 7.89 6.87
C SER A 99 2.41 7.25 6.00
N VAL A 100 1.46 6.57 6.64
CA VAL A 100 0.26 6.05 5.97
C VAL A 100 -0.54 7.20 5.34
N ARG A 101 -0.59 8.35 5.99
CA ARG A 101 -1.27 9.55 5.48
C ARG A 101 -0.62 10.08 4.20
N GLN A 102 0.71 10.21 4.17
CA GLN A 102 1.42 10.63 2.96
C GLN A 102 1.17 9.64 1.82
N HIS A 103 1.25 8.35 2.10
CA HIS A 103 0.95 7.31 1.10
C HIS A 103 -0.50 7.37 0.61
N ALA A 104 -1.47 7.67 1.47
CA ALA A 104 -2.88 7.84 1.07
C ALA A 104 -3.07 9.05 0.16
N ASN A 105 -2.43 10.18 0.47
CA ASN A 105 -2.43 11.37 -0.38
C ASN A 105 -1.78 11.12 -1.74
N ASP A 106 -0.64 10.40 -1.75
CA ASP A 106 0.05 10.02 -2.99
C ASP A 106 -0.79 9.07 -3.84
N LEU A 107 -1.48 8.11 -3.21
CA LEU A 107 -2.38 7.20 -3.91
C LEU A 107 -3.58 7.91 -4.54
N ALA A 108 -4.19 8.87 -3.83
CA ALA A 108 -5.27 9.69 -4.38
C ALA A 108 -4.79 10.53 -5.58
N ALA A 109 -3.62 11.17 -5.47
CA ALA A 109 -3.00 11.91 -6.57
C ALA A 109 -2.65 10.99 -7.74
N PHE A 110 -2.16 9.77 -7.49
CA PHE A 110 -1.87 8.76 -8.50
C PHE A 110 -3.14 8.37 -9.27
N ILE A 111 -4.21 8.01 -8.57
CA ILE A 111 -5.49 7.64 -9.20
C ILE A 111 -6.06 8.78 -10.02
N THR A 112 -6.00 10.01 -9.52
CA THR A 112 -6.41 11.22 -10.25
C THR A 112 -5.55 11.40 -11.51
N GLY A 113 -4.24 11.23 -11.40
CA GLY A 113 -3.28 11.35 -12.50
C GLY A 113 -3.43 10.29 -13.59
N LEU A 114 -4.02 9.13 -13.29
CA LEU A 114 -4.35 8.11 -14.29
C LEU A 114 -5.40 8.59 -15.31
N GLN A 115 -6.23 9.58 -14.95
CA GLN A 115 -7.31 10.14 -15.78
C GLN A 115 -8.25 9.07 -16.36
N ALA A 116 -8.50 8.00 -15.60
CA ALA A 116 -9.24 6.82 -16.06
C ALA A 116 -10.62 6.66 -15.41
N GLY A 117 -11.11 7.69 -14.69
CA GLY A 117 -12.35 7.65 -13.91
C GLY A 117 -12.18 6.85 -12.61
N PRO A 118 -13.29 6.53 -11.91
CA PRO A 118 -13.22 5.75 -10.68
C PRO A 118 -12.63 4.36 -10.90
N VAL A 119 -11.78 3.91 -9.95
CA VAL A 119 -11.02 2.66 -10.02
C VAL A 119 -11.44 1.68 -8.92
N HIS A 120 -11.12 0.40 -9.11
CA HIS A 120 -11.09 -0.56 -8.00
C HIS A 120 -9.72 -0.49 -7.31
N VAL A 121 -9.68 -0.60 -5.98
CA VAL A 121 -8.43 -0.60 -5.22
C VAL A 121 -8.35 -1.83 -4.33
N VAL A 122 -7.20 -2.51 -4.35
CA VAL A 122 -6.90 -3.67 -3.49
C VAL A 122 -5.72 -3.31 -2.59
N GLY A 123 -5.90 -3.33 -1.28
CA GLY A 123 -4.86 -3.01 -0.30
C GLY A 123 -4.52 -4.17 0.62
N HIS A 124 -3.23 -4.49 0.76
CA HIS A 124 -2.73 -5.53 1.65
C HIS A 124 -2.01 -4.94 2.87
N SER A 125 -2.34 -5.45 4.08
CA SER A 125 -1.62 -5.08 5.31
C SER A 125 -1.55 -3.55 5.49
N ARG A 126 -0.36 -2.93 5.64
CA ARG A 126 -0.17 -1.48 5.64
C ARG A 126 -0.81 -0.80 4.42
N GLY A 127 -0.76 -1.43 3.23
CA GLY A 127 -1.46 -0.93 2.05
C GLY A 127 -2.99 -0.89 2.22
N GLY A 128 -3.54 -1.76 3.06
CA GLY A 128 -4.95 -1.70 3.48
C GLY A 128 -5.26 -0.45 4.31
N ASP A 129 -4.36 -0.04 5.22
CA ASP A 129 -4.52 1.21 5.98
C ASP A 129 -4.44 2.43 5.06
N VAL A 130 -3.51 2.43 4.10
CA VAL A 130 -3.39 3.48 3.06
C VAL A 130 -4.69 3.60 2.28
N VAL A 131 -5.24 2.47 1.85
CA VAL A 131 -6.51 2.41 1.09
C VAL A 131 -7.68 2.88 1.96
N LEU A 132 -7.76 2.49 3.23
CA LEU A 132 -8.81 2.95 4.15
C LEU A 132 -8.81 4.47 4.32
N LEU A 133 -7.64 5.08 4.59
CA LEU A 133 -7.53 6.52 4.71
C LEU A 133 -7.91 7.24 3.40
N MET A 134 -7.40 6.77 2.27
CA MET A 134 -7.69 7.33 0.97
C MET A 134 -9.17 7.19 0.61
N ALA A 135 -9.77 6.01 0.82
CA ALA A 135 -11.18 5.76 0.51
C ALA A 135 -12.16 6.57 1.37
N SER A 136 -11.80 6.82 2.63
CA SER A 136 -12.58 7.68 3.53
C SER A 136 -12.54 9.16 3.10
N ALA A 137 -11.41 9.62 2.58
CA ALA A 137 -11.21 11.01 2.16
C ALA A 137 -11.71 11.28 0.73
N HIS A 138 -11.63 10.29 -0.16
CA HIS A 138 -11.86 10.39 -1.60
C HIS A 138 -12.71 9.22 -2.15
N PRO A 139 -13.91 8.96 -1.61
CA PRO A 139 -14.77 7.86 -2.11
C PRO A 139 -15.16 8.04 -3.59
N GLU A 140 -15.18 9.27 -4.09
CA GLU A 140 -15.48 9.62 -5.48
C GLU A 140 -14.48 9.07 -6.49
N LEU A 141 -13.25 8.75 -6.06
CA LEU A 141 -12.21 8.15 -6.91
C LEU A 141 -12.41 6.63 -7.11
N LEU A 142 -13.35 6.03 -6.41
CA LEU A 142 -13.45 4.58 -6.26
C LEU A 142 -14.73 3.99 -6.85
N ARG A 143 -14.61 2.77 -7.39
CA ARG A 143 -15.72 1.86 -7.70
C ARG A 143 -15.97 0.89 -6.56
N SER A 144 -14.90 0.29 -6.04
CA SER A 144 -14.94 -0.60 -4.89
C SER A 144 -13.56 -0.72 -4.24
N VAL A 145 -13.54 -1.26 -3.03
CA VAL A 145 -12.35 -1.48 -2.22
C VAL A 145 -12.23 -2.95 -1.83
N VAL A 146 -11.02 -3.50 -1.91
CA VAL A 146 -10.68 -4.82 -1.36
C VAL A 146 -9.61 -4.65 -0.31
N LEU A 147 -9.86 -5.11 0.91
CA LEU A 147 -8.94 -5.03 2.05
C LEU A 147 -8.49 -6.43 2.44
N MET A 148 -7.20 -6.70 2.28
CA MET A 148 -6.57 -7.96 2.63
C MET A 148 -5.83 -7.81 3.96
N ASP A 149 -6.37 -8.37 5.04
CA ASP A 149 -5.78 -8.29 6.38
C ASP A 149 -5.15 -6.90 6.63
N PRO A 150 -5.92 -5.78 6.60
CA PRO A 150 -5.39 -4.46 6.88
C PRO A 150 -4.67 -4.48 8.24
N ALA A 151 -3.61 -3.66 8.39
CA ALA A 151 -2.86 -3.65 9.64
C ALA A 151 -3.78 -3.21 10.79
N PRO A 152 -3.58 -3.72 12.02
CA PRO A 152 -4.44 -3.37 13.14
C PRO A 152 -4.43 -1.88 13.44
N LEU A 153 -5.59 -1.25 13.27
CA LEU A 153 -5.84 0.15 13.59
C LEU A 153 -6.34 0.22 15.04
N GLU A 154 -5.46 0.63 15.95
CA GLU A 154 -5.66 0.54 17.40
C GLU A 154 -6.97 1.20 17.89
N ALA A 155 -7.41 2.29 17.21
CA ALA A 155 -8.64 2.99 17.57
C ALA A 155 -9.93 2.20 17.27
N LEU A 156 -9.89 1.23 16.35
CA LEU A 156 -11.02 0.33 16.06
C LEU A 156 -11.02 -0.93 16.94
N LEU A 157 -9.87 -1.30 17.50
CA LEU A 157 -9.79 -2.51 18.30
C LEU A 157 -10.54 -2.36 19.63
N PRO A 158 -11.18 -3.43 20.12
CA PRO A 158 -11.82 -3.42 21.43
C PRO A 158 -10.79 -3.15 22.53
N GLN A 159 -11.13 -2.27 23.45
CA GLN A 159 -10.26 -1.89 24.60
C GLN A 159 -10.26 -2.99 25.65
N THR A 160 -9.57 -4.09 25.36
CA THR A 160 -9.44 -5.26 26.25
C THR A 160 -7.98 -5.51 26.62
N PRO A 161 -7.71 -6.12 27.80
CA PRO A 161 -6.34 -6.50 28.17
C PRO A 161 -5.63 -7.34 27.12
N GLN A 162 -6.38 -8.20 26.41
CA GLN A 162 -5.84 -9.02 25.33
C GLN A 162 -5.43 -8.19 24.11
N ALA A 163 -6.26 -7.25 23.65
CA ALA A 163 -5.91 -6.38 22.52
C ALA A 163 -4.69 -5.52 22.86
N THR A 164 -4.60 -5.01 24.09
CA THR A 164 -3.42 -4.29 24.59
C THR A 164 -2.17 -5.17 24.52
N ALA A 165 -2.23 -6.40 25.02
CA ALA A 165 -1.09 -7.32 25.01
C ALA A 165 -0.65 -7.68 23.57
N GLU A 166 -1.59 -7.84 22.63
CA GLU A 166 -1.28 -8.08 21.21
C GLU A 166 -0.62 -6.85 20.55
N ALA A 167 -1.08 -5.65 20.87
CA ALA A 167 -0.45 -4.40 20.39
C ALA A 167 0.97 -4.22 20.95
N GLU A 168 1.18 -4.52 22.23
CA GLU A 168 2.50 -4.50 22.87
C GLU A 168 3.44 -5.53 22.24
N LYS A 169 2.96 -6.76 22.04
CA LYS A 169 3.72 -7.80 21.34
C LYS A 169 4.13 -7.36 19.95
N ARG A 170 3.22 -6.74 19.20
CA ARG A 170 3.52 -6.19 17.87
C ARG A 170 4.60 -5.12 17.95
N ARG A 171 4.46 -4.13 18.80
CA ARG A 171 5.49 -3.09 19.02
C ARG A 171 6.84 -3.72 19.36
N SER A 172 6.88 -4.71 20.25
CA SER A 172 8.10 -5.38 20.67
C SER A 172 8.85 -6.05 19.52
N PHE A 173 8.18 -6.86 18.68
CA PHE A 173 8.90 -7.51 17.58
C PHE A 173 9.28 -6.54 16.47
N VAL A 174 8.50 -5.47 16.23
CA VAL A 174 8.86 -4.42 15.26
C VAL A 174 10.08 -3.63 15.74
N SER A 175 10.13 -3.26 17.01
CA SER A 175 11.32 -2.60 17.61
C SER A 175 12.56 -3.49 17.51
N ALA A 176 12.44 -4.76 17.90
CA ALA A 176 13.56 -5.70 17.81
C ALA A 176 14.04 -5.95 16.37
N ALA A 177 13.13 -5.92 15.39
CA ALA A 177 13.49 -5.99 13.99
C ALA A 177 14.26 -4.74 13.54
N LEU A 178 13.79 -3.55 13.90
CA LEU A 178 14.45 -2.29 13.56
C LEU A 178 15.84 -2.19 14.20
N GLU A 179 16.01 -2.59 15.46
CA GLU A 179 17.32 -2.64 16.14
C GLU A 179 18.33 -3.48 15.37
N ARG A 180 17.93 -4.66 14.87
CA ARG A 180 18.81 -5.50 14.04
C ARG A 180 19.19 -4.82 12.72
N LEU A 181 18.23 -4.20 12.03
CA LEU A 181 18.51 -3.43 10.81
C LEU A 181 19.53 -2.32 11.06
N GLN A 182 19.40 -1.58 12.18
CA GLN A 182 20.32 -0.50 12.58
C GLN A 182 21.74 -1.03 12.90
N GLN A 183 21.85 -2.29 13.31
CA GLN A 183 23.13 -2.99 13.53
C GLN A 183 23.72 -3.60 12.25
N GLY A 184 23.03 -3.45 11.11
CA GLY A 184 23.43 -4.03 9.82
C GLY A 184 22.99 -5.50 9.62
N ASP A 185 22.29 -6.09 10.59
CA ASP A 185 21.72 -7.45 10.49
C ASP A 185 20.37 -7.42 9.78
N ILE A 186 20.40 -7.23 8.45
CA ILE A 186 19.21 -7.14 7.61
C ILE A 186 18.41 -8.44 7.66
N GLU A 187 19.09 -9.60 7.54
CA GLU A 187 18.42 -10.93 7.53
C GLU A 187 17.71 -11.20 8.86
N GLY A 188 18.39 -11.01 9.98
CA GLY A 188 17.81 -11.22 11.29
C GLY A 188 16.69 -10.22 11.63
N GLY A 189 16.77 -8.98 11.12
CA GLY A 189 15.70 -8.00 11.22
C GLY A 189 14.45 -8.43 10.45
N LEU A 190 14.62 -8.87 9.19
CA LEU A 190 13.53 -9.35 8.35
C LEU A 190 12.91 -10.65 8.90
N GLU A 191 13.72 -11.60 9.35
CA GLU A 191 13.23 -12.83 9.99
C GLU A 191 12.33 -12.48 11.20
N ARG A 192 12.84 -11.61 12.08
CA ARG A 192 12.08 -11.18 13.26
C ARG A 192 10.75 -10.53 12.91
N PHE A 193 10.73 -9.71 11.87
CA PHE A 193 9.53 -9.03 11.40
C PHE A 193 8.54 -10.01 10.75
N ILE A 194 8.99 -10.82 9.79
CA ILE A 194 8.13 -11.73 9.01
C ILE A 194 7.51 -12.81 9.90
N ASP A 195 8.29 -13.40 10.80
CA ASP A 195 7.79 -14.38 11.75
C ASP A 195 6.80 -13.75 12.75
N GLY A 196 6.98 -12.46 13.05
CA GLY A 196 6.08 -11.71 13.93
C GLY A 196 4.72 -11.38 13.31
N VAL A 197 4.69 -11.04 12.02
CA VAL A 197 3.44 -10.69 11.29
C VAL A 197 2.74 -11.91 10.66
N SER A 198 3.42 -13.06 10.63
CA SER A 198 2.89 -14.29 10.04
C SER A 198 2.93 -15.43 11.07
N VAL A 199 3.70 -16.47 10.78
CA VAL A 199 3.90 -17.61 11.67
C VAL A 199 5.38 -17.87 11.88
N PRO A 200 5.80 -18.41 13.05
CA PRO A 200 7.21 -18.74 13.30
C PRO A 200 7.81 -19.62 12.19
N GLY A 201 9.00 -19.29 11.73
CA GLY A 201 9.72 -19.98 10.65
C GLY A 201 9.21 -19.65 9.24
N ALA A 202 8.32 -18.65 9.08
CA ALA A 202 7.86 -18.21 7.76
C ALA A 202 9.00 -17.66 6.91
N TRP A 203 9.93 -16.90 7.52
CA TRP A 203 11.11 -16.38 6.84
C TRP A 203 11.99 -17.51 6.27
N GLN A 204 12.30 -18.53 7.06
CA GLN A 204 13.17 -19.61 6.63
C GLN A 204 12.61 -20.39 5.45
N LYS A 205 11.29 -20.59 5.39
CA LYS A 205 10.59 -21.30 4.32
C LYS A 205 10.38 -20.47 3.05
N MET A 206 10.63 -19.15 3.12
CA MET A 206 10.36 -18.24 2.02
C MET A 206 11.37 -18.42 0.87
N PRO A 207 10.91 -18.50 -0.41
CA PRO A 207 11.80 -18.54 -1.57
C PRO A 207 12.67 -17.28 -1.68
N ASP A 208 13.90 -17.43 -2.16
CA ASP A 208 14.88 -16.35 -2.21
C ASP A 208 14.44 -15.13 -3.03
N PRO A 209 13.74 -15.24 -4.19
CA PRO A 209 13.22 -14.06 -4.89
C PRO A 209 12.24 -13.22 -4.05
N GLN A 210 11.49 -13.87 -3.14
CA GLN A 210 10.60 -13.17 -2.22
C GLN A 210 11.39 -12.48 -1.11
N LYS A 211 12.41 -13.16 -0.55
CA LYS A 211 13.33 -12.56 0.40
C LYS A 211 14.03 -11.34 -0.18
N GLN A 212 14.43 -11.40 -1.47
CA GLN A 212 15.04 -10.25 -2.14
C GLN A 212 14.11 -9.03 -2.18
N THR A 213 12.83 -9.22 -2.51
CA THR A 213 11.84 -8.13 -2.43
C THR A 213 11.81 -7.50 -1.04
N MET A 214 11.90 -8.31 0.01
CA MET A 214 11.87 -7.81 1.39
C MET A 214 13.18 -7.11 1.79
N ARG A 215 14.34 -7.62 1.33
CA ARG A 215 15.64 -6.96 1.52
C ARG A 215 15.67 -5.56 0.91
N ASP A 216 15.14 -5.43 -0.30
CA ASP A 216 15.08 -4.14 -1.01
C ASP A 216 14.21 -3.11 -0.28
N ASN A 217 13.28 -3.55 0.58
CA ASN A 217 12.31 -2.70 1.28
C ASN A 217 12.43 -2.77 2.82
N ALA A 218 13.54 -3.33 3.35
CA ALA A 218 13.69 -3.62 4.77
C ALA A 218 13.48 -2.38 5.67
N TRP A 219 13.98 -1.23 5.26
CA TRP A 219 13.89 0.02 6.02
C TRP A 219 12.45 0.53 6.19
N SER A 220 11.49 0.06 5.39
CA SER A 220 10.07 0.39 5.57
C SER A 220 9.51 -0.04 6.94
N ILE A 221 10.18 -0.97 7.64
CA ILE A 221 9.84 -1.35 9.02
C ILE A 221 9.91 -0.14 9.96
N LYS A 222 10.86 0.79 9.74
CA LYS A 222 11.01 2.00 10.56
C LYS A 222 9.72 2.81 10.62
N SER A 223 9.03 2.96 9.50
CA SER A 223 7.79 3.73 9.43
C SER A 223 6.66 3.20 10.32
N LEU A 224 6.69 1.91 10.69
CA LEU A 224 5.70 1.33 11.60
C LEU A 224 5.80 1.87 13.05
N LEU A 225 6.97 2.39 13.43
CA LEU A 225 7.22 2.98 14.76
C LEU A 225 7.19 4.50 14.74
N THR A 226 7.57 5.12 13.61
CA THR A 226 7.70 6.58 13.49
C THR A 226 6.45 7.26 12.94
N ASP A 227 5.55 6.49 12.34
CA ASP A 227 4.28 6.98 11.81
C ASP A 227 3.40 7.50 12.96
N ALA A 228 3.17 8.81 12.98
CA ALA A 228 2.21 9.45 13.88
C ALA A 228 0.80 9.07 13.41
N LYS A 229 0.32 7.94 13.89
CA LYS A 229 -1.00 7.42 13.49
C LYS A 229 -2.09 8.30 14.07
N GLU A 230 -2.76 9.05 13.20
CA GLU A 230 -4.05 9.58 13.54
C GLU A 230 -5.03 8.40 13.72
N PRO A 231 -5.90 8.45 14.73
CA PRO A 231 -6.86 7.37 14.93
C PRO A 231 -7.81 7.28 13.74
N PHE A 232 -7.89 6.11 13.10
CA PHE A 232 -8.94 5.78 12.14
C PHE A 232 -10.08 5.12 12.89
N THR A 233 -11.24 5.76 12.91
CA THR A 233 -12.41 5.37 13.70
C THR A 233 -13.55 4.85 12.83
N CYS A 234 -14.65 4.39 13.46
CA CYS A 234 -15.89 4.06 12.75
C CYS A 234 -16.47 5.24 11.96
N ALA A 235 -16.23 6.47 12.41
CA ALA A 235 -16.72 7.65 11.70
C ALA A 235 -16.02 7.81 10.35
N GLU A 236 -14.68 7.65 10.32
CA GLU A 236 -13.93 7.67 9.06
C GLU A 236 -14.32 6.49 8.16
N ALA A 237 -14.46 5.27 8.71
CA ALA A 237 -14.90 4.11 7.94
C ALA A 237 -16.28 4.31 7.32
N GLY A 238 -17.20 5.00 8.01
CA GLY A 238 -18.54 5.33 7.55
C GLY A 238 -18.58 6.27 6.33
N ASN A 239 -17.49 7.00 6.05
CA ASN A 239 -17.36 7.82 4.84
C ASN A 239 -17.10 7.00 3.57
N ILE A 240 -16.72 5.73 3.69
CA ILE A 240 -16.51 4.83 2.55
C ILE A 240 -17.87 4.38 2.03
N THR A 241 -18.34 5.03 0.97
CA THR A 241 -19.68 4.82 0.40
C THR A 241 -19.75 3.74 -0.68
N VAL A 242 -18.59 3.25 -1.11
CA VAL A 242 -18.47 2.20 -2.15
C VAL A 242 -18.44 0.80 -1.52
N PRO A 243 -18.78 -0.26 -2.29
CA PRO A 243 -18.69 -1.64 -1.82
C PRO A 243 -17.28 -2.01 -1.36
N VAL A 244 -17.18 -2.74 -0.23
CA VAL A 244 -15.91 -3.20 0.35
C VAL A 244 -15.91 -4.71 0.47
N LEU A 245 -14.86 -5.38 -0.05
CA LEU A 245 -14.58 -6.78 0.21
C LEU A 245 -13.49 -6.90 1.30
N LEU A 246 -13.83 -7.57 2.37
CA LEU A 246 -12.90 -7.91 3.46
C LEU A 246 -12.36 -9.32 3.23
N VAL A 247 -11.04 -9.44 2.98
CA VAL A 247 -10.37 -10.72 2.67
C VAL A 247 -9.41 -11.09 3.79
N THR A 248 -9.54 -12.28 4.34
CA THR A 248 -8.60 -12.82 5.34
C THR A 248 -8.15 -14.23 4.96
N GLY A 249 -6.98 -14.64 5.42
CA GLY A 249 -6.55 -16.03 5.30
C GLY A 249 -7.08 -16.87 6.47
N GLU A 250 -7.45 -18.13 6.21
CA GLU A 250 -7.92 -19.09 7.22
C GLU A 250 -6.98 -19.19 8.42
N ASN A 251 -5.67 -19.10 8.18
CA ASN A 251 -4.62 -19.18 9.18
C ASN A 251 -3.96 -17.82 9.48
N SER A 252 -4.61 -16.72 9.13
CA SER A 252 -4.11 -15.38 9.44
C SER A 252 -4.01 -15.19 10.96
N PRO A 253 -2.93 -14.54 11.45
CA PRO A 253 -2.81 -14.22 12.86
C PRO A 253 -4.03 -13.47 13.39
N ARG A 254 -4.42 -13.82 14.62
CA ARG A 254 -5.65 -13.34 15.24
C ARG A 254 -5.88 -11.82 15.19
N PRO A 255 -4.89 -10.93 15.37
CA PRO A 255 -5.12 -9.49 15.32
C PRO A 255 -5.79 -9.00 14.03
N TYR A 256 -5.53 -9.64 12.89
CA TYR A 256 -6.16 -9.28 11.62
C TYR A 256 -7.66 -9.63 11.60
N GLY A 257 -8.03 -10.82 12.07
CA GLY A 257 -9.44 -11.22 12.18
C GLY A 257 -10.23 -10.29 13.12
N VAL A 258 -9.65 -9.95 14.29
CA VAL A 258 -10.27 -9.00 15.24
C VAL A 258 -10.44 -7.63 14.61
N MET A 259 -9.44 -7.17 13.82
CA MET A 259 -9.53 -5.91 13.10
C MET A 259 -10.66 -5.93 12.05
N MET A 260 -10.78 -7.02 11.29
CA MET A 260 -11.83 -7.19 10.28
C MET A 260 -13.24 -7.21 10.90
N GLU A 261 -13.39 -7.86 12.05
CA GLU A 261 -14.65 -7.89 12.81
C GLU A 261 -15.02 -6.52 13.38
N ALA A 262 -14.04 -5.74 13.83
CA ALA A 262 -14.26 -4.40 14.33
C ALA A 262 -14.59 -3.40 13.21
N LEU A 263 -13.97 -3.54 12.04
CA LEU A 263 -14.18 -2.66 10.89
C LEU A 263 -15.52 -2.90 10.19
N ALA A 264 -15.93 -4.16 10.04
CA ALA A 264 -17.10 -4.55 9.26
C ALA A 264 -18.39 -3.78 9.62
N PRO A 265 -18.78 -3.63 10.90
CA PRO A 265 -20.01 -2.89 11.26
C PRO A 265 -19.91 -1.39 11.01
N CYS A 266 -18.71 -0.83 10.77
CA CYS A 266 -18.49 0.57 10.49
C CYS A 266 -18.65 0.91 8.99
N LEU A 267 -18.62 -0.10 8.11
CA LEU A 267 -18.74 0.06 6.66
C LEU A 267 -20.21 0.03 6.22
N GLN A 268 -20.57 0.89 5.27
CA GLN A 268 -21.96 0.97 4.76
C GLN A 268 -22.35 -0.30 3.96
N GLN A 269 -21.41 -0.83 3.16
CA GLN A 269 -21.61 -2.01 2.34
C GLN A 269 -20.35 -2.86 2.39
N HIS A 270 -20.47 -4.11 2.82
CA HIS A 270 -19.31 -5.02 2.83
C HIS A 270 -19.70 -6.48 2.59
N GLU A 271 -18.78 -7.19 1.97
CA GLU A 271 -18.74 -8.65 1.85
C GLU A 271 -17.50 -9.17 2.59
N LYS A 272 -17.51 -10.44 3.00
CA LYS A 272 -16.36 -11.11 3.64
C LYS A 272 -16.03 -12.40 2.92
N VAL A 273 -14.72 -12.67 2.77
CA VAL A 273 -14.24 -13.94 2.25
C VAL A 273 -13.01 -14.41 3.03
N THR A 274 -12.95 -15.72 3.30
CA THR A 274 -11.79 -16.36 3.90
C THR A 274 -11.10 -17.22 2.85
N ILE A 275 -9.80 -17.03 2.64
CA ILE A 275 -9.00 -17.79 1.69
C ILE A 275 -8.46 -19.05 2.37
N PRO A 276 -8.84 -20.26 1.90
CA PRO A 276 -8.47 -21.51 2.55
C PRO A 276 -6.96 -21.78 2.41
N ASN A 277 -6.41 -22.48 3.41
CA ASN A 277 -5.00 -22.89 3.48
C ASN A 277 -3.99 -21.72 3.34
N ALA A 278 -4.37 -20.52 3.73
CA ALA A 278 -3.56 -19.31 3.62
C ALA A 278 -3.54 -18.53 4.93
N ALA A 279 -2.43 -17.83 5.18
CA ALA A 279 -2.27 -16.86 6.25
C ALA A 279 -2.19 -15.45 5.65
N HIS A 280 -1.55 -14.51 6.34
CA HIS A 280 -1.45 -13.09 5.96
C HIS A 280 -1.03 -12.81 4.50
N ALA A 281 -0.25 -13.67 3.86
CA ALA A 281 0.14 -13.58 2.45
C ALA A 281 -0.77 -14.42 1.53
N MET A 282 -2.09 -14.36 1.70
CA MET A 282 -3.07 -15.23 1.06
C MET A 282 -3.08 -15.16 -0.47
N ASN A 283 -2.78 -14.01 -1.06
CA ASN A 283 -2.67 -13.80 -2.51
C ASN A 283 -1.51 -14.57 -3.14
N ARG A 284 -0.55 -15.02 -2.34
CA ARG A 284 0.64 -15.78 -2.76
C ARG A 284 0.57 -17.25 -2.30
N ALA A 285 -0.02 -17.50 -1.13
CA ALA A 285 -0.16 -18.84 -0.58
C ALA A 285 -1.24 -19.65 -1.33
N ASN A 286 -2.35 -19.02 -1.70
CA ASN A 286 -3.41 -19.62 -2.51
C ASN A 286 -3.92 -18.62 -3.56
N PRO A 287 -3.11 -18.33 -4.61
CA PRO A 287 -3.44 -17.33 -5.61
C PRO A 287 -4.71 -17.66 -6.39
N GLN A 288 -5.00 -18.93 -6.60
CA GLN A 288 -6.20 -19.37 -7.30
C GLN A 288 -7.48 -18.96 -6.58
N ALA A 289 -7.60 -19.31 -5.29
CA ALA A 289 -8.77 -18.96 -4.49
C ALA A 289 -8.90 -17.44 -4.30
N PHE A 290 -7.76 -16.76 -4.05
CA PHE A 290 -7.74 -15.32 -3.93
C PHE A 290 -8.18 -14.60 -5.20
N ASN A 291 -7.60 -14.95 -6.35
CA ASN A 291 -7.93 -14.34 -7.64
C ASN A 291 -9.40 -14.55 -7.99
N ALA A 292 -9.92 -15.76 -7.80
CA ALA A 292 -11.32 -16.07 -8.08
C ALA A 292 -12.27 -15.21 -7.24
N ALA A 293 -12.06 -15.13 -5.92
CA ALA A 293 -12.92 -14.36 -5.02
C ALA A 293 -12.88 -12.85 -5.33
N VAL A 294 -11.67 -12.29 -5.54
CA VAL A 294 -11.54 -10.87 -5.82
C VAL A 294 -12.09 -10.50 -7.19
N LEU A 295 -11.78 -11.27 -8.24
CA LEU A 295 -12.30 -11.01 -9.59
C LEU A 295 -13.84 -11.15 -9.67
N GLU A 296 -14.42 -12.07 -8.90
CA GLU A 296 -15.88 -12.18 -8.79
C GLU A 296 -16.49 -10.92 -8.17
N PHE A 297 -15.89 -10.40 -7.08
CA PHE A 297 -16.33 -9.17 -6.44
C PHE A 297 -16.19 -7.95 -7.37
N LEU A 298 -15.03 -7.78 -8.02
CA LEU A 298 -14.78 -6.66 -8.94
C LEU A 298 -15.76 -6.66 -10.14
N ALA A 299 -16.17 -7.84 -10.62
CA ALA A 299 -17.10 -7.97 -11.73
C ALA A 299 -18.56 -7.59 -11.38
N LYS A 300 -18.90 -7.52 -10.10
CA LYS A 300 -20.22 -7.11 -9.60
C LYS A 300 -20.34 -5.58 -9.45
N HIS A 301 -19.23 -4.89 -9.38
CA HIS A 301 -19.14 -3.48 -9.03
C HIS A 301 -18.33 -2.67 -10.03
#